data_292a68f95b77bdb81a077931fd0a8b04
#
_entry.id   292a68f95b77bdb81a077931fd0a8b04
#
_cell.length_a   1.000
_cell.length_b   1.000
_cell.length_c   1.000
_cell.angle_alpha   90.00
_cell.angle_beta   90.00
_cell.angle_gamma   90.00
#
_symmetry.space_group_name_H-M   'P 1'
#
loop_
_entity.id
_entity.type
_entity.pdbx_description
1 polymer ?
#
loop_
_entity_poly.entity_id
_entity_poly.type
_entity_poly.pdbx_seq_one_letter_code
_entity_poly.pdbx_strand_id
1 'polypeptide(L)'
;MRKTALVTGMHTSLAYLVAEKLIKNGNMRVIAPVRVRESDRVDALIRNYGENVIVSDFSPLDFQEAKELVAATDYILNLDFVGMPESEHFPDFAEKVNYFYTKNFVDAVIETGSDAKIIELSTTGIYGGRTMKRPYAAVGHPAMPAYYDLASVSKLRGERYLVESGIKGFYVLRTAPVADETFVKRMLDGAMIFKNPLDAPAEFITAEELSEVIFRLVVSIDENEKKVKENAIYDVGCGEREIYRDFVVNIAGKLKLNVDKIAEPRWFVKRCGFGAWIKDGRVLQDAFGIEKVSVERYITENLVKNSNRIFGTLSPLIKKFIVSKLSIMTNSPYYWQENGMNDRVNVFYGGYDKIRELPLKISDVSITQTEGGDPPGFYESENSPYLTENDLKTYAAARGGKCFDVSTRGVDFKRKTLWECANGHTFKMTPYGVLCGGYWCGECMTPAPWKY
;
A
#
# COMPACT_ATOMS: atom_id res chain seq x y z
N MET A 1 -3.58 -29.45 17.74
CA MET A 1 -2.44 -29.49 16.79
C MET A 1 -1.91 -28.06 16.69
N ARG A 2 -0.58 -27.85 16.56
CA ARG A 2 -0.02 -26.51 16.44
C ARG A 2 -0.38 -25.93 15.08
N LYS A 3 -0.89 -24.70 15.03
CA LYS A 3 -1.26 -24.01 13.80
C LYS A 3 -0.04 -23.66 12.94
N THR A 4 -0.24 -23.58 11.64
CA THR A 4 0.82 -23.28 10.67
C THR A 4 0.45 -22.05 9.84
N ALA A 5 1.35 -21.09 9.78
CA ALA A 5 1.20 -19.86 8.98
C ALA A 5 2.19 -19.88 7.82
N LEU A 6 1.70 -19.73 6.61
CA LEU A 6 2.50 -19.43 5.42
C LEU A 6 2.74 -17.91 5.38
N VAL A 7 4.00 -17.48 5.34
CA VAL A 7 4.37 -16.06 5.32
C VAL A 7 5.24 -15.77 4.11
N THR A 8 4.72 -14.99 3.14
CA THR A 8 5.50 -14.53 2.00
C THR A 8 6.27 -13.24 2.32
N GLY A 9 7.24 -12.87 1.49
CA GLY A 9 8.00 -11.63 1.66
C GLY A 9 9.05 -11.66 2.77
N MET A 10 9.57 -12.83 3.12
CA MET A 10 10.52 -13.03 4.24
C MET A 10 11.83 -12.25 4.14
N HIS A 11 12.12 -11.67 2.96
CA HIS A 11 13.23 -10.72 2.77
C HIS A 11 12.96 -9.33 3.38
N THR A 12 11.71 -9.03 3.75
CA THR A 12 11.32 -7.74 4.35
C THR A 12 11.37 -7.80 5.89
N SER A 13 11.58 -6.65 6.53
CA SER A 13 11.51 -6.52 7.99
C SER A 13 10.12 -6.86 8.52
N LEU A 14 9.07 -6.46 7.82
CA LEU A 14 7.70 -6.73 8.23
C LEU A 14 7.42 -8.23 8.35
N ALA A 15 7.69 -8.99 7.31
CA ALA A 15 7.43 -10.43 7.31
C ALA A 15 8.27 -11.16 8.36
N TYR A 16 9.54 -10.76 8.54
CA TYR A 16 10.40 -11.28 9.60
C TYR A 16 9.79 -11.04 11.00
N LEU A 17 9.38 -9.81 11.30
CA LEU A 17 8.80 -9.46 12.61
C LEU A 17 7.48 -10.20 12.87
N VAL A 18 6.64 -10.33 11.83
CA VAL A 18 5.40 -11.10 11.93
C VAL A 18 5.70 -12.57 12.22
N ALA A 19 6.59 -13.19 11.44
CA ALA A 19 6.99 -14.58 11.64
C ALA A 19 7.56 -14.82 13.05
N GLU A 20 8.45 -13.96 13.51
CA GLU A 20 9.02 -14.02 14.86
C GLU A 20 7.93 -13.96 15.95
N LYS A 21 6.97 -13.04 15.85
CA LYS A 21 5.86 -12.91 16.80
C LYS A 21 4.94 -14.14 16.79
N LEU A 22 4.61 -14.68 15.62
CA LEU A 22 3.79 -15.88 15.47
C LEU A 22 4.45 -17.11 16.15
N ILE A 23 5.76 -17.25 16.01
CA ILE A 23 6.50 -18.34 16.64
C ILE A 23 6.58 -18.17 18.17
N LYS A 24 7.04 -16.98 18.62
CA LYS A 24 7.29 -16.71 20.04
C LYS A 24 6.02 -16.67 20.88
N ASN A 25 5.03 -15.91 20.40
CA ASN A 25 3.87 -15.52 21.18
C ASN A 25 2.60 -16.26 20.73
N GLY A 26 2.51 -16.61 19.43
CA GLY A 26 1.38 -17.34 18.85
C GLY A 26 1.53 -18.85 18.92
N ASN A 27 2.70 -19.38 19.34
CA ASN A 27 2.98 -20.82 19.37
C ASN A 27 2.66 -21.53 18.03
N MET A 28 2.95 -20.87 16.91
CA MET A 28 2.69 -21.34 15.54
C MET A 28 3.99 -21.82 14.88
N ARG A 29 3.84 -22.66 13.87
CA ARG A 29 4.91 -22.92 12.90
C ARG A 29 4.77 -21.95 11.73
N VAL A 30 5.90 -21.58 11.12
CA VAL A 30 5.92 -20.70 9.96
C VAL A 30 6.52 -21.44 8.77
N ILE A 31 5.79 -21.45 7.66
CA ILE A 31 6.31 -21.84 6.35
C ILE A 31 6.77 -20.57 5.63
N ALA A 32 8.04 -20.53 5.26
CA ALA A 32 8.66 -19.45 4.51
C ALA A 32 8.97 -19.91 3.08
N PRO A 33 8.16 -19.58 2.09
CA PRO A 33 8.54 -19.77 0.69
C PRO A 33 9.62 -18.74 0.34
N VAL A 34 10.81 -19.23 0.04
CA VAL A 34 11.98 -18.36 -0.17
C VAL A 34 12.25 -18.23 -1.64
N ARG A 35 11.98 -17.04 -2.19
CA ARG A 35 12.29 -16.68 -3.57
C ARG A 35 13.79 -16.62 -3.85
N VAL A 36 14.57 -16.28 -2.82
CA VAL A 36 16.02 -16.18 -2.84
C VAL A 36 16.56 -16.92 -1.63
N ARG A 37 17.40 -17.94 -1.85
CA ARG A 37 17.98 -18.78 -0.78
C ARG A 37 18.87 -18.05 0.22
N GLU A 38 19.26 -16.82 -0.09
CA GLU A 38 20.16 -15.99 0.71
C GLU A 38 19.40 -14.84 1.39
N SER A 39 18.58 -15.14 2.37
CA SER A 39 18.02 -14.12 3.24
C SER A 39 18.59 -14.26 4.64
N ASP A 40 19.46 -13.34 5.06
CA ASP A 40 20.02 -13.28 6.42
C ASP A 40 18.91 -13.34 7.48
N ARG A 41 17.71 -12.85 7.17
CA ARG A 41 16.55 -12.88 8.07
C ARG A 41 15.97 -14.29 8.23
N VAL A 42 15.86 -15.05 7.15
CA VAL A 42 15.41 -16.46 7.21
C VAL A 42 16.41 -17.28 8.00
N ASP A 43 17.70 -17.10 7.75
CA ASP A 43 18.76 -17.77 8.49
C ASP A 43 18.74 -17.39 9.97
N ALA A 44 18.43 -16.15 10.31
CA ALA A 44 18.28 -15.74 11.70
C ALA A 44 17.06 -16.41 12.35
N LEU A 45 15.93 -16.53 11.66
CA LEU A 45 14.77 -17.27 12.18
C LEU A 45 15.09 -18.75 12.41
N ILE A 46 15.75 -19.40 11.45
CA ILE A 46 16.15 -20.82 11.60
C ILE A 46 17.09 -21.00 12.79
N ARG A 47 18.12 -20.15 12.93
CA ARG A 47 19.05 -20.21 14.07
C ARG A 47 18.34 -20.02 15.41
N ASN A 48 17.35 -19.13 15.47
CA ASN A 48 16.68 -18.76 16.71
C ASN A 48 15.54 -19.74 17.10
N TYR A 49 14.85 -20.31 16.09
CA TYR A 49 13.59 -21.03 16.31
C TYR A 49 13.55 -22.44 15.73
N GLY A 50 14.59 -22.86 15.02
CA GLY A 50 14.80 -24.24 14.57
C GLY A 50 13.59 -24.84 13.84
N GLU A 51 13.05 -25.93 14.37
CA GLU A 51 11.93 -26.70 13.79
C GLU A 51 10.60 -25.95 13.65
N ASN A 52 10.49 -24.74 14.23
CA ASN A 52 9.30 -23.91 14.08
C ASN A 52 9.30 -23.15 12.77
N VAL A 53 10.41 -23.17 12.03
CA VAL A 53 10.56 -22.52 10.72
C VAL A 53 10.78 -23.58 9.66
N ILE A 54 9.88 -23.65 8.70
CA ILE A 54 9.95 -24.55 7.56
C ILE A 54 10.26 -23.69 6.32
N VAL A 55 11.47 -23.83 5.81
CA VAL A 55 11.83 -23.21 4.53
C VAL A 55 11.29 -24.07 3.40
N SER A 56 10.55 -23.46 2.49
CA SER A 56 10.00 -24.15 1.33
C SER A 56 10.63 -23.61 0.05
N ASP A 57 11.08 -24.50 -0.81
CA ASP A 57 11.52 -24.17 -2.18
C ASP A 57 10.33 -23.97 -3.13
N PHE A 58 9.09 -24.20 -2.67
CA PHE A 58 7.88 -24.05 -3.47
C PHE A 58 7.60 -22.56 -3.76
N SER A 59 7.27 -22.28 -5.00
CA SER A 59 6.99 -20.92 -5.47
C SER A 59 5.48 -20.67 -5.51
N PRO A 60 4.97 -19.58 -4.89
CA PRO A 60 3.58 -19.18 -5.06
C PRO A 60 3.21 -18.83 -6.52
N LEU A 61 4.19 -18.71 -7.42
CA LEU A 61 3.95 -18.50 -8.85
C LEU A 61 3.55 -19.77 -9.59
N ASP A 62 4.02 -20.92 -9.13
CA ASP A 62 3.56 -22.20 -9.65
C ASP A 62 2.28 -22.61 -8.94
N PHE A 63 1.24 -22.90 -9.70
CA PHE A 63 -0.08 -23.20 -9.12
C PHE A 63 -0.10 -24.53 -8.36
N GLN A 64 0.63 -25.54 -8.82
CA GLN A 64 0.66 -26.82 -8.12
C GLN A 64 1.43 -26.70 -6.80
N GLU A 65 2.55 -25.98 -6.81
CA GLU A 65 3.32 -25.70 -5.60
C GLU A 65 2.52 -24.81 -4.64
N ALA A 66 1.75 -23.85 -5.13
CA ALA A 66 0.83 -23.05 -4.31
C ALA A 66 -0.24 -23.90 -3.63
N LYS A 67 -0.74 -24.95 -4.28
CA LYS A 67 -1.68 -25.91 -3.67
C LYS A 67 -1.04 -26.71 -2.53
N GLU A 68 0.18 -27.16 -2.72
CA GLU A 68 0.94 -27.85 -1.65
C GLU A 68 1.17 -26.93 -0.44
N LEU A 69 1.53 -25.68 -0.68
CA LEU A 69 1.67 -24.68 0.38
C LEU A 69 0.36 -24.45 1.13
N VAL A 70 -0.75 -24.28 0.41
CA VAL A 70 -2.09 -24.05 0.99
C VAL A 70 -2.57 -25.25 1.79
N ALA A 71 -2.35 -26.48 1.29
CA ALA A 71 -2.76 -27.71 1.97
C ALA A 71 -2.06 -27.90 3.31
N ALA A 72 -0.88 -27.32 3.49
CA ALA A 72 -0.08 -27.43 4.71
C ALA A 72 -0.33 -26.29 5.72
N THR A 73 -1.28 -25.38 5.46
CA THR A 73 -1.41 -24.10 6.19
C THR A 73 -2.81 -23.87 6.77
N ASP A 74 -2.86 -23.23 7.95
CA ASP A 74 -4.09 -22.68 8.53
C ASP A 74 -4.26 -21.17 8.19
N TYR A 75 -3.14 -20.46 8.00
CA TYR A 75 -3.10 -19.03 7.72
C TYR A 75 -2.16 -18.73 6.56
N ILE A 76 -2.62 -17.96 5.58
CA ILE A 76 -1.82 -17.46 4.47
C ILE A 76 -1.63 -15.96 4.69
N LEU A 77 -0.42 -15.57 5.07
CA LEU A 77 -0.04 -14.16 5.22
C LEU A 77 0.73 -13.76 3.97
N ASN A 78 0.02 -13.20 2.99
CA ASN A 78 0.63 -12.73 1.76
C ASN A 78 1.16 -11.32 1.96
N LEU A 79 2.37 -11.22 2.51
CA LEU A 79 3.02 -9.97 2.89
C LEU A 79 4.05 -9.50 1.85
N ASP A 80 4.24 -10.23 0.77
CA ASP A 80 5.16 -9.85 -0.30
C ASP A 80 4.59 -8.69 -1.13
N PHE A 81 5.41 -7.67 -1.36
CA PHE A 81 5.02 -6.49 -2.09
C PHE A 81 6.20 -5.89 -2.84
N VAL A 82 6.07 -5.77 -4.16
CA VAL A 82 7.03 -5.08 -5.01
C VAL A 82 6.52 -3.67 -5.25
N GLY A 83 7.06 -2.73 -4.46
CA GLY A 83 6.73 -1.31 -4.54
C GLY A 83 7.61 -0.54 -5.52
N MET A 84 7.39 0.78 -5.62
CA MET A 84 8.32 1.67 -6.34
C MET A 84 9.63 1.84 -5.56
N PRO A 85 10.77 2.02 -6.22
CA PRO A 85 10.97 2.13 -7.67
C PRO A 85 11.10 0.79 -8.41
N GLU A 86 11.15 -0.35 -7.70
CA GLU A 86 11.39 -1.67 -8.29
C GLU A 86 10.30 -2.05 -9.30
N SER A 87 9.04 -1.73 -9.00
CA SER A 87 7.90 -1.99 -9.90
C SER A 87 7.96 -1.20 -11.21
N GLU A 88 8.63 -0.04 -11.24
CA GLU A 88 8.87 0.70 -12.48
C GLU A 88 9.96 0.06 -13.34
N HIS A 89 10.99 -0.49 -12.71
CA HIS A 89 12.10 -1.12 -13.41
C HIS A 89 11.76 -2.55 -13.89
N PHE A 90 10.93 -3.26 -13.13
CA PHE A 90 10.57 -4.65 -13.36
C PHE A 90 9.04 -4.87 -13.25
N PRO A 91 8.24 -4.27 -14.17
CA PRO A 91 6.78 -4.29 -14.08
C PRO A 91 6.19 -5.71 -14.11
N ASP A 92 6.73 -6.59 -14.95
CA ASP A 92 6.29 -7.99 -15.03
C ASP A 92 6.55 -8.76 -13.74
N PHE A 93 7.64 -8.46 -13.06
CA PHE A 93 7.98 -9.04 -11.78
C PHE A 93 7.04 -8.51 -10.68
N ALA A 94 6.77 -7.22 -10.68
CA ALA A 94 5.81 -6.62 -9.76
C ALA A 94 4.39 -7.24 -9.95
N GLU A 95 3.95 -7.43 -11.18
CA GLU A 95 2.69 -8.10 -11.47
C GLU A 95 2.67 -9.55 -10.97
N LYS A 96 3.75 -10.31 -11.17
CA LYS A 96 3.88 -11.68 -10.69
C LYS A 96 3.70 -11.76 -9.17
N VAL A 97 4.36 -10.89 -8.42
CA VAL A 97 4.29 -10.91 -6.94
C VAL A 97 3.00 -10.31 -6.44
N ASN A 98 2.64 -9.11 -6.91
CA ASN A 98 1.53 -8.34 -6.36
C ASN A 98 0.14 -8.88 -6.77
N TYR A 99 0.05 -9.57 -7.89
CA TYR A 99 -1.22 -10.11 -8.40
C TYR A 99 -1.25 -11.64 -8.43
N PHE A 100 -0.27 -12.29 -9.10
CA PHE A 100 -0.37 -13.74 -9.31
C PHE A 100 -0.18 -14.56 -8.03
N TYR A 101 0.58 -14.10 -7.03
CA TYR A 101 0.62 -14.77 -5.73
C TYR A 101 -0.78 -14.82 -5.10
N THR A 102 -1.45 -13.68 -5.00
CA THR A 102 -2.82 -13.61 -4.47
C THR A 102 -3.77 -14.49 -5.26
N LYS A 103 -3.70 -14.41 -6.61
CA LYS A 103 -4.54 -15.23 -7.49
C LYS A 103 -4.35 -16.73 -7.25
N ASN A 104 -3.11 -17.19 -7.22
CA ASN A 104 -2.80 -18.60 -7.06
C ASN A 104 -3.18 -19.12 -5.65
N PHE A 105 -3.02 -18.33 -4.60
CA PHE A 105 -3.50 -18.70 -3.28
C PHE A 105 -5.03 -18.82 -3.22
N VAL A 106 -5.73 -17.86 -3.83
CA VAL A 106 -7.20 -17.89 -3.89
C VAL A 106 -7.67 -19.14 -4.66
N ASP A 107 -7.10 -19.39 -5.84
CA ASP A 107 -7.47 -20.53 -6.68
C ASP A 107 -7.13 -21.86 -5.96
N ALA A 108 -5.99 -21.93 -5.26
CA ALA A 108 -5.60 -23.10 -4.49
C ALA A 108 -6.57 -23.37 -3.31
N VAL A 109 -7.00 -22.34 -2.59
CA VAL A 109 -8.02 -22.47 -1.52
C VAL A 109 -9.34 -22.99 -2.10
N ILE A 110 -9.77 -22.47 -3.25
CA ILE A 110 -11.00 -22.92 -3.91
C ILE A 110 -10.88 -24.39 -4.36
N GLU A 111 -9.78 -24.75 -5.04
CA GLU A 111 -9.60 -26.09 -5.60
C GLU A 111 -9.40 -27.17 -4.53
N THR A 112 -8.66 -26.83 -3.45
CA THR A 112 -8.43 -27.78 -2.36
C THR A 112 -9.57 -27.84 -1.35
N GLY A 113 -10.48 -26.87 -1.36
CA GLY A 113 -11.51 -26.71 -0.32
C GLY A 113 -10.94 -26.38 1.06
N SER A 114 -9.76 -25.77 1.11
CA SER A 114 -9.09 -25.40 2.35
C SER A 114 -9.85 -24.31 3.12
N ASP A 115 -9.86 -24.42 4.46
CA ASP A 115 -10.40 -23.40 5.36
C ASP A 115 -9.34 -22.35 5.79
N ALA A 116 -8.16 -22.35 5.15
CA ALA A 116 -7.07 -21.42 5.44
C ALA A 116 -7.52 -19.97 5.34
N LYS A 117 -7.16 -19.16 6.32
CA LYS A 117 -7.48 -17.73 6.35
C LYS A 117 -6.42 -16.93 5.59
N ILE A 118 -6.86 -16.00 4.74
CA ILE A 118 -5.95 -15.17 3.94
C ILE A 118 -5.87 -13.77 4.53
N ILE A 119 -4.67 -13.35 4.93
CA ILE A 119 -4.32 -11.97 5.28
C ILE A 119 -3.51 -11.41 4.11
N GLU A 120 -4.10 -10.49 3.36
CA GLU A 120 -3.51 -9.88 2.17
C GLU A 120 -2.99 -8.48 2.50
N LEU A 121 -1.68 -8.27 2.35
CA LEU A 121 -1.10 -6.95 2.42
C LEU A 121 -1.40 -6.20 1.14
N SER A 122 -2.16 -5.10 1.24
CA SER A 122 -2.44 -4.14 0.18
C SER A 122 -1.84 -2.77 0.53
N THR A 123 -2.15 -1.75 -0.24
CA THR A 123 -1.58 -0.42 -0.08
C THR A 123 -2.64 0.69 -0.18
N THR A 124 -2.49 1.76 0.59
CA THR A 124 -3.30 2.97 0.43
C THR A 124 -3.01 3.71 -0.89
N GLY A 125 -1.94 3.37 -1.59
CA GLY A 125 -1.63 3.87 -2.94
C GLY A 125 -2.74 3.59 -3.96
N ILE A 126 -3.60 2.59 -3.72
CA ILE A 126 -4.77 2.32 -4.57
C ILE A 126 -5.78 3.47 -4.62
N TYR A 127 -5.81 4.34 -3.62
CA TYR A 127 -6.67 5.52 -3.61
C TYR A 127 -6.13 6.66 -4.49
N GLY A 128 -4.90 6.52 -5.00
CA GLY A 128 -4.18 7.59 -5.70
C GLY A 128 -3.73 8.70 -4.75
N GLY A 129 -2.94 9.63 -5.27
CA GLY A 129 -2.48 10.77 -4.49
C GLY A 129 -3.62 11.72 -4.12
N ARG A 130 -3.70 12.06 -2.86
CA ARG A 130 -4.63 13.05 -2.33
C ARG A 130 -4.00 14.45 -2.35
N THR A 131 -4.84 15.47 -2.32
CA THR A 131 -4.43 16.86 -2.18
C THR A 131 -4.93 17.41 -0.85
N MET A 132 -4.37 18.50 -0.38
CA MET A 132 -4.86 19.14 0.86
C MET A 132 -6.31 19.64 0.78
N LYS A 133 -6.90 19.71 -0.43
CA LYS A 133 -8.36 19.93 -0.58
C LYS A 133 -9.19 18.74 -0.13
N ARG A 134 -8.68 17.51 -0.31
CA ARG A 134 -9.31 16.25 0.08
C ARG A 134 -8.22 15.29 0.54
N PRO A 135 -7.65 15.51 1.74
CA PRO A 135 -6.46 14.79 2.16
C PRO A 135 -6.73 13.35 2.58
N TYR A 136 -7.98 13.03 2.92
CA TYR A 136 -8.36 11.74 3.50
C TYR A 136 -8.61 10.66 2.43
N ALA A 137 -8.19 9.45 2.77
CA ALA A 137 -8.61 8.20 2.16
C ALA A 137 -9.28 7.33 3.23
N ALA A 138 -10.26 6.52 2.83
CA ALA A 138 -10.99 5.61 3.71
C ALA A 138 -11.52 4.41 2.93
N VAL A 139 -11.80 3.31 3.61
CA VAL A 139 -12.54 2.17 3.04
C VAL A 139 -13.87 2.67 2.46
N GLY A 140 -14.18 2.30 1.23
CA GLY A 140 -15.34 2.79 0.47
C GLY A 140 -15.03 3.96 -0.46
N HIS A 141 -13.91 4.67 -0.29
CA HIS A 141 -13.49 5.64 -1.30
C HIS A 141 -13.15 4.95 -2.62
N PRO A 142 -13.41 5.61 -3.77
CA PRO A 142 -13.03 5.08 -5.07
C PRO A 142 -11.56 4.68 -5.13
N ALA A 143 -11.29 3.43 -5.51
CA ALA A 143 -9.95 2.95 -5.80
C ALA A 143 -9.55 3.49 -7.19
N MET A 144 -8.63 4.43 -7.20
CA MET A 144 -8.16 5.14 -8.40
C MET A 144 -6.63 5.32 -8.33
N PRO A 145 -5.86 4.22 -8.39
CA PRO A 145 -4.41 4.32 -8.34
C PRO A 145 -3.91 5.17 -9.49
N ALA A 146 -2.82 5.87 -9.27
CA ALA A 146 -2.17 6.59 -10.34
C ALA A 146 -1.72 5.59 -11.42
N TYR A 147 -2.00 5.89 -12.68
CA TYR A 147 -1.77 4.96 -13.80
C TYR A 147 -0.29 4.55 -13.97
N TYR A 148 0.65 5.33 -13.48
CA TYR A 148 2.08 5.04 -13.49
C TYR A 148 2.54 4.30 -12.21
N ASP A 149 1.69 4.20 -11.18
CA ASP A 149 1.96 3.41 -9.98
C ASP A 149 1.59 1.94 -10.23
N LEU A 150 2.45 1.24 -10.95
CA LEU A 150 2.25 -0.16 -11.31
C LEU A 150 2.15 -1.08 -10.10
N ALA A 151 2.79 -0.70 -8.98
CA ALA A 151 2.69 -1.42 -7.73
C ALA A 151 1.25 -1.39 -7.18
N SER A 152 0.66 -0.21 -7.06
CA SER A 152 -0.71 -0.06 -6.57
C SER A 152 -1.74 -0.64 -7.55
N VAL A 153 -1.50 -0.52 -8.87
CA VAL A 153 -2.38 -1.11 -9.90
C VAL A 153 -2.39 -2.64 -9.81
N SER A 154 -1.22 -3.27 -9.72
CA SER A 154 -1.11 -4.74 -9.61
C SER A 154 -1.67 -5.26 -8.28
N LYS A 155 -1.44 -4.56 -7.17
CA LYS A 155 -2.05 -4.91 -5.87
C LYS A 155 -3.56 -4.79 -5.89
N LEU A 156 -4.10 -3.73 -6.48
CA LEU A 156 -5.55 -3.57 -6.62
C LEU A 156 -6.19 -4.71 -7.41
N ARG A 157 -5.51 -5.22 -8.44
CA ARG A 157 -5.98 -6.40 -9.19
C ARG A 157 -6.02 -7.65 -8.32
N GLY A 158 -4.98 -7.90 -7.52
CA GLY A 158 -4.92 -9.02 -6.56
C GLY A 158 -5.99 -8.92 -5.49
N GLU A 159 -6.09 -7.77 -4.86
CA GLU A 159 -7.10 -7.48 -3.84
C GLU A 159 -8.53 -7.69 -4.38
N ARG A 160 -8.83 -7.12 -5.55
CA ARG A 160 -10.13 -7.32 -6.20
C ARG A 160 -10.40 -8.78 -6.52
N TYR A 161 -9.38 -9.53 -6.99
CA TYR A 161 -9.53 -10.96 -7.26
C TYR A 161 -9.92 -11.73 -6.00
N LEU A 162 -9.23 -11.48 -4.88
CA LEU A 162 -9.53 -12.07 -3.58
C LEU A 162 -10.95 -11.74 -3.11
N VAL A 163 -11.31 -10.46 -3.10
CA VAL A 163 -12.61 -9.98 -2.59
C VAL A 163 -13.80 -10.51 -3.43
N GLU A 164 -13.62 -10.62 -4.76
CA GLU A 164 -14.65 -11.07 -5.69
C GLU A 164 -14.68 -12.59 -5.91
N SER A 165 -13.77 -13.34 -5.29
CA SER A 165 -13.65 -14.80 -5.44
C SER A 165 -14.80 -15.58 -4.79
N GLY A 166 -15.40 -15.01 -3.74
CA GLY A 166 -16.42 -15.66 -2.93
C GLY A 166 -15.89 -16.56 -1.83
N ILE A 167 -14.56 -16.68 -1.65
CA ILE A 167 -13.98 -17.39 -0.50
C ILE A 167 -14.34 -16.70 0.81
N LYS A 168 -14.24 -17.44 1.90
CA LYS A 168 -14.44 -16.92 3.25
C LYS A 168 -13.12 -16.90 4.02
N GLY A 169 -13.04 -16.05 5.04
CA GLY A 169 -11.85 -15.98 5.89
C GLY A 169 -10.74 -15.14 5.28
N PHE A 170 -11.06 -14.04 4.61
CA PHE A 170 -10.06 -13.10 4.13
C PHE A 170 -10.08 -11.78 4.90
N TYR A 171 -8.90 -11.16 4.97
CA TYR A 171 -8.65 -9.84 5.55
C TYR A 171 -7.69 -9.09 4.63
N VAL A 172 -8.12 -7.97 4.08
CA VAL A 172 -7.29 -7.10 3.25
C VAL A 172 -6.81 -5.94 4.10
N LEU A 173 -5.50 -5.72 4.17
CA LEU A 173 -4.89 -4.64 4.91
C LEU A 173 -4.29 -3.62 3.93
N ARG A 174 -4.98 -2.51 3.69
CA ARG A 174 -4.49 -1.38 2.90
C ARG A 174 -3.61 -0.51 3.77
N THR A 175 -2.32 -0.71 3.72
CA THR A 175 -1.40 -0.04 4.62
C THR A 175 -0.87 1.27 4.06
N ALA A 176 -0.70 2.27 4.93
CA ALA A 176 0.17 3.39 4.65
C ALA A 176 1.59 2.90 4.32
N PRO A 177 2.42 3.70 3.61
CA PRO A 177 3.79 3.30 3.32
C PRO A 177 4.54 2.90 4.59
N VAL A 178 5.17 1.72 4.54
CA VAL A 178 5.80 1.11 5.72
C VAL A 178 7.21 1.65 5.92
N ALA A 179 7.45 2.24 7.08
CA ALA A 179 8.77 2.66 7.53
C ALA A 179 9.47 1.52 8.26
N ASP A 180 10.57 1.04 7.70
CA ASP A 180 11.50 0.09 8.30
C ASP A 180 12.93 0.67 8.31
N GLU A 181 13.92 -0.10 8.71
CA GLU A 181 15.32 0.34 8.77
C GLU A 181 15.90 0.74 7.40
N THR A 182 15.27 0.32 6.30
CA THR A 182 15.69 0.66 4.92
C THR A 182 14.87 1.80 4.33
N PHE A 183 13.88 2.33 5.03
CA PHE A 183 12.92 3.30 4.52
C PHE A 183 13.58 4.52 3.86
N VAL A 184 14.53 5.16 4.55
CA VAL A 184 15.22 6.33 3.98
C VAL A 184 16.04 5.97 2.76
N LYS A 185 16.69 4.81 2.76
CA LYS A 185 17.40 4.31 1.58
C LYS A 185 16.44 4.16 0.39
N ARG A 186 15.27 3.54 0.60
CA ARG A 186 14.25 3.41 -0.45
C ARG A 186 13.73 4.76 -0.95
N MET A 187 13.55 5.74 -0.07
CA MET A 187 13.16 7.09 -0.49
C MET A 187 14.20 7.78 -1.37
N LEU A 188 15.48 7.45 -1.21
CA LEU A 188 16.55 7.97 -2.05
C LEU A 188 16.74 7.15 -3.34
N ASP A 189 16.43 5.85 -3.32
CA ASP A 189 16.51 5.00 -4.51
C ASP A 189 15.52 5.49 -5.59
N GLY A 190 16.00 5.55 -6.84
CA GLY A 190 15.21 6.03 -7.96
C GLY A 190 14.64 7.44 -7.77
N ALA A 191 15.24 8.24 -6.87
CA ALA A 191 14.78 9.59 -6.54
C ALA A 191 13.31 9.66 -6.04
N MET A 192 12.84 8.61 -5.35
CA MET A 192 11.47 8.51 -4.85
C MET A 192 11.04 9.68 -3.97
N ILE A 193 11.99 10.25 -3.22
CA ILE A 193 11.74 11.44 -2.38
C ILE A 193 11.17 12.63 -3.19
N PHE A 194 11.46 12.71 -4.49
CA PHE A 194 10.97 13.79 -5.35
C PHE A 194 9.65 13.46 -6.07
N LYS A 195 9.15 12.22 -5.95
CA LYS A 195 7.94 11.76 -6.65
C LYS A 195 6.64 12.01 -5.89
N ASN A 196 6.68 12.80 -4.84
CA ASN A 196 5.48 13.25 -4.13
C ASN A 196 5.44 14.79 -4.07
N PRO A 197 4.27 15.43 -4.27
CA PRO A 197 4.15 16.87 -4.12
C PRO A 197 4.47 17.35 -2.71
N LEU A 198 5.17 18.46 -2.58
CA LEU A 198 5.52 19.03 -1.28
C LEU A 198 4.29 19.41 -0.44
N ASP A 199 3.20 19.79 -1.09
CA ASP A 199 1.92 20.14 -0.48
C ASP A 199 0.96 18.94 -0.35
N ALA A 200 1.41 17.71 -0.58
CA ALA A 200 0.59 16.52 -0.42
C ALA A 200 0.45 16.09 1.05
N PRO A 201 -0.67 15.47 1.45
CA PRO A 201 -0.77 14.78 2.72
C PRO A 201 0.18 13.59 2.75
N ALA A 202 0.77 13.30 3.91
CA ALA A 202 1.62 12.15 4.13
C ALA A 202 1.24 11.46 5.46
N GLU A 203 1.15 10.16 5.41
CA GLU A 203 1.02 9.29 6.59
C GLU A 203 1.81 8.02 6.32
N PHE A 204 2.47 7.51 7.35
CA PHE A 204 3.29 6.30 7.29
C PHE A 204 2.91 5.38 8.44
N ILE A 205 3.41 4.14 8.45
CA ILE A 205 3.32 3.22 9.58
C ILE A 205 4.66 2.52 9.76
N THR A 206 5.07 2.24 11.01
CA THR A 206 6.30 1.47 11.24
C THR A 206 6.09 -0.02 11.00
N ALA A 207 7.15 -0.72 10.58
CA ALA A 207 7.11 -2.18 10.45
C ALA A 207 6.80 -2.87 11.78
N GLU A 208 7.27 -2.31 12.92
CA GLU A 208 6.97 -2.80 14.24
C GLU A 208 5.46 -2.72 14.57
N GLU A 209 4.84 -1.54 14.38
CA GLU A 209 3.40 -1.36 14.65
C GLU A 209 2.56 -2.26 13.75
N LEU A 210 2.85 -2.26 12.44
CA LEU A 210 2.13 -3.10 11.49
C LEU A 210 2.29 -4.61 11.78
N SER A 211 3.48 -5.04 12.18
CA SER A 211 3.70 -6.44 12.56
C SER A 211 2.89 -6.84 13.80
N GLU A 212 2.69 -5.92 14.76
CA GLU A 212 1.83 -6.16 15.91
C GLU A 212 0.36 -6.25 15.50
N VAL A 213 -0.10 -5.37 14.59
CA VAL A 213 -1.46 -5.43 14.04
C VAL A 213 -1.73 -6.77 13.38
N ILE A 214 -0.83 -7.23 12.51
CA ILE A 214 -0.99 -8.52 11.80
C ILE A 214 -0.96 -9.69 12.80
N PHE A 215 -0.03 -9.68 13.75
CA PHE A 215 0.06 -10.71 14.79
C PHE A 215 -1.22 -10.79 15.61
N ARG A 216 -1.72 -9.65 16.13
CA ARG A 216 -2.96 -9.60 16.92
C ARG A 216 -4.18 -10.00 16.11
N LEU A 217 -4.22 -9.67 14.84
CA LEU A 217 -5.28 -10.12 13.94
C LEU A 217 -5.30 -11.65 13.84
N VAL A 218 -4.15 -12.29 13.61
CA VAL A 218 -4.05 -13.76 13.53
C VAL A 218 -4.48 -14.42 14.86
N VAL A 219 -4.00 -13.91 16.00
CA VAL A 219 -4.38 -14.42 17.33
C VAL A 219 -5.88 -14.26 17.56
N SER A 220 -6.45 -13.11 17.25
CA SER A 220 -7.89 -12.84 17.39
C SER A 220 -8.75 -13.78 16.54
N ILE A 221 -8.27 -14.14 15.34
CA ILE A 221 -8.94 -15.15 14.49
C ILE A 221 -8.83 -16.53 15.10
N ASP A 222 -7.64 -16.93 15.60
CA ASP A 222 -7.40 -18.24 16.18
C ASP A 222 -8.22 -18.47 17.45
N GLU A 223 -8.33 -17.44 18.28
CA GLU A 223 -9.13 -17.42 19.51
C GLU A 223 -10.64 -17.19 19.28
N ASN A 224 -11.05 -17.04 18.02
CA ASN A 224 -12.43 -16.74 17.61
C ASN A 224 -13.02 -15.51 18.33
N GLU A 225 -12.18 -14.51 18.56
CA GLU A 225 -12.60 -13.23 19.10
C GLU A 225 -13.40 -12.43 18.04
N LYS A 226 -14.55 -11.88 18.42
CA LYS A 226 -15.38 -11.08 17.51
C LYS A 226 -14.98 -9.59 17.49
N LYS A 227 -13.70 -9.29 17.64
CA LYS A 227 -13.20 -7.89 17.63
C LYS A 227 -13.20 -7.26 16.25
N VAL A 228 -13.04 -8.09 15.22
CA VAL A 228 -12.92 -7.64 13.82
C VAL A 228 -13.85 -8.45 12.92
N LYS A 229 -14.30 -7.81 11.84
CA LYS A 229 -15.15 -8.47 10.84
C LYS A 229 -14.30 -9.34 9.93
N GLU A 230 -14.74 -10.56 9.70
CA GLU A 230 -14.20 -11.45 8.66
C GLU A 230 -14.71 -11.01 7.28
N ASN A 231 -13.96 -11.31 6.24
CA ASN A 231 -14.23 -10.94 4.85
C ASN A 231 -14.33 -9.43 4.67
N ALA A 232 -13.34 -8.73 5.18
CA ALA A 232 -13.33 -7.28 5.26
C ALA A 232 -12.01 -6.67 4.77
N ILE A 233 -12.11 -5.41 4.37
CA ILE A 233 -11.00 -4.54 4.01
C ILE A 233 -10.80 -3.56 5.17
N TYR A 234 -9.56 -3.37 5.56
CA TYR A 234 -9.14 -2.43 6.58
C TYR A 234 -8.06 -1.51 6.04
N ASP A 235 -8.19 -0.23 6.27
CA ASP A 235 -7.08 0.69 6.12
C ASP A 235 -6.23 0.67 7.39
N VAL A 236 -4.89 0.72 7.24
CA VAL A 236 -3.96 0.65 8.37
C VAL A 236 -2.91 1.76 8.24
N GLY A 237 -3.00 2.74 9.11
CA GLY A 237 -2.06 3.86 9.25
C GLY A 237 -1.70 4.08 10.71
N CYS A 238 -0.71 4.92 11.01
CA CYS A 238 -0.34 5.20 12.40
C CYS A 238 -1.15 6.35 13.02
N GLY A 239 -1.88 7.13 12.21
CA GLY A 239 -2.59 8.33 12.63
C GLY A 239 -1.69 9.55 12.88
N GLU A 240 -0.39 9.51 12.52
CA GLU A 240 0.46 10.70 12.42
C GLU A 240 0.29 11.32 11.05
N ARG A 241 -0.41 12.45 11.00
CA ARG A 241 -0.78 13.14 9.77
C ARG A 241 0.14 14.32 9.56
N GLU A 242 0.94 14.25 8.52
CA GLU A 242 1.90 15.30 8.16
C GLU A 242 1.64 15.82 6.76
N ILE A 243 2.24 16.96 6.44
CA ILE A 243 2.38 17.45 5.08
C ILE A 243 3.74 16.97 4.58
N TYR A 244 3.82 16.50 3.35
CA TYR A 244 5.04 15.91 2.82
C TYR A 244 6.24 16.87 2.87
N ARG A 245 6.03 18.18 2.66
CA ARG A 245 7.06 19.21 2.84
C ARG A 245 7.66 19.15 4.25
N ASP A 246 6.80 19.10 5.26
CA ASP A 246 7.24 19.15 6.65
C ASP A 246 7.99 17.86 7.02
N PHE A 247 7.52 16.70 6.51
CA PHE A 247 8.27 15.45 6.61
C PHE A 247 9.68 15.57 6.01
N VAL A 248 9.81 16.10 4.77
CA VAL A 248 11.12 16.27 4.10
C VAL A 248 12.03 17.23 4.91
N VAL A 249 11.47 18.35 5.40
CA VAL A 249 12.20 19.32 6.22
C VAL A 249 12.67 18.69 7.52
N ASN A 250 11.81 17.93 8.20
CA ASN A 250 12.13 17.26 9.46
C ASN A 250 13.26 16.23 9.28
N ILE A 251 13.16 15.36 8.28
CA ILE A 251 14.22 14.38 7.98
C ILE A 251 15.54 15.07 7.63
N ALA A 252 15.52 16.11 6.79
CA ALA A 252 16.71 16.88 6.46
C ALA A 252 17.32 17.52 7.72
N GLY A 253 16.51 18.10 8.59
CA GLY A 253 16.94 18.70 9.85
C GLY A 253 17.63 17.70 10.79
N LYS A 254 17.11 16.47 10.91
CA LYS A 254 17.75 15.38 11.68
C LYS A 254 19.12 14.99 11.12
N LEU A 255 19.30 15.11 9.82
CA LEU A 255 20.59 14.93 9.14
C LEU A 255 21.48 16.17 9.18
N LYS A 256 21.10 17.23 9.93
CA LYS A 256 21.77 18.53 9.98
C LYS A 256 21.90 19.19 8.62
N LEU A 257 20.86 19.06 7.78
CA LEU A 257 20.76 19.67 6.47
C LEU A 257 19.73 20.80 6.50
N ASN A 258 20.04 21.90 5.82
CA ASN A 258 19.07 22.92 5.51
C ASN A 258 18.51 22.63 4.11
N VAL A 259 17.26 22.22 4.03
CA VAL A 259 16.63 21.77 2.79
C VAL A 259 16.62 22.85 1.70
N ASP A 260 16.41 24.13 2.05
CA ASP A 260 16.39 25.25 1.12
C ASP A 260 17.77 25.56 0.48
N LYS A 261 18.84 25.01 1.10
CA LYS A 261 20.20 25.15 0.55
C LYS A 261 20.63 23.98 -0.34
N ILE A 262 19.94 22.87 -0.25
CA ILE A 262 20.36 21.61 -0.91
C ILE A 262 19.38 21.08 -1.93
N ALA A 263 18.11 21.52 -1.92
CA ALA A 263 17.08 21.08 -2.84
C ALA A 263 16.23 22.26 -3.30
N GLU A 264 15.55 22.09 -4.44
CA GLU A 264 14.68 23.09 -5.06
C GLU A 264 13.26 22.52 -5.22
N PRO A 265 12.19 23.33 -5.05
CA PRO A 265 10.82 22.86 -5.22
C PRO A 265 10.55 22.21 -6.58
N ARG A 266 11.20 22.67 -7.66
CA ARG A 266 11.05 22.10 -9.00
C ARG A 266 11.60 20.68 -9.15
N TRP A 267 12.39 20.17 -8.19
CA TRP A 267 12.82 18.78 -8.19
C TRP A 267 11.70 17.83 -7.76
N PHE A 268 10.68 18.34 -7.09
CA PHE A 268 9.51 17.60 -6.65
C PHE A 268 8.38 17.72 -7.67
N VAL A 269 7.62 16.65 -7.85
CA VAL A 269 6.40 16.71 -8.66
C VAL A 269 5.38 17.67 -8.04
N LYS A 270 4.48 18.22 -8.84
CA LYS A 270 3.40 19.11 -8.41
C LYS A 270 2.06 18.40 -8.27
N ARG A 271 1.91 17.25 -8.88
CA ARG A 271 0.68 16.46 -8.92
C ARG A 271 1.01 14.97 -8.87
N CYS A 272 -0.05 14.20 -8.75
CA CYS A 272 0.04 12.76 -8.92
C CYS A 272 0.96 12.08 -7.91
N GLY A 273 0.99 12.55 -6.67
CA GLY A 273 1.64 11.84 -5.57
C GLY A 273 0.88 10.58 -5.17
N PHE A 274 1.39 9.90 -4.18
CA PHE A 274 0.80 8.69 -3.61
C PHE A 274 0.49 8.85 -2.10
N GLY A 275 0.58 10.07 -1.58
CA GLY A 275 0.28 10.37 -0.17
C GLY A 275 -1.21 10.56 0.08
N ALA A 276 -1.66 10.13 1.25
CA ALA A 276 -2.99 10.37 1.80
C ALA A 276 -2.92 10.38 3.33
N TRP A 277 -3.88 11.05 4.00
CA TRP A 277 -4.20 10.78 5.38
C TRP A 277 -5.27 9.71 5.46
N ILE A 278 -5.14 8.77 6.38
CA ILE A 278 -6.06 7.65 6.49
C ILE A 278 -7.09 7.98 7.56
N LYS A 279 -8.38 8.01 7.17
CA LYS A 279 -9.48 8.45 8.04
C LYS A 279 -9.65 7.48 9.22
N ASP A 280 -9.69 6.20 8.92
CA ASP A 280 -9.96 5.06 9.79
C ASP A 280 -8.75 4.10 9.91
N GLY A 281 -7.55 4.65 9.77
CA GLY A 281 -6.31 3.87 9.75
C GLY A 281 -5.95 3.18 11.06
N ARG A 282 -6.65 3.47 12.17
CA ARG A 282 -6.35 2.87 13.48
C ARG A 282 -7.41 1.91 14.01
N VAL A 283 -8.41 1.58 13.22
CA VAL A 283 -9.52 0.69 13.66
C VAL A 283 -9.01 -0.63 14.25
N LEU A 284 -8.02 -1.28 13.62
CA LEU A 284 -7.43 -2.52 14.14
C LEU A 284 -6.58 -2.27 15.38
N GLN A 285 -5.76 -1.23 15.39
CA GLN A 285 -4.92 -0.89 16.54
C GLN A 285 -5.78 -0.63 17.78
N ASP A 286 -6.85 0.15 17.63
CA ASP A 286 -7.75 0.50 18.71
C ASP A 286 -8.52 -0.73 19.21
N ALA A 287 -8.97 -1.61 18.31
CA ALA A 287 -9.63 -2.86 18.66
C ALA A 287 -8.72 -3.83 19.44
N PHE A 288 -7.40 -3.78 19.19
CA PHE A 288 -6.42 -4.65 19.84
C PHE A 288 -5.65 -3.95 20.98
N GLY A 289 -5.88 -2.68 21.23
CA GLY A 289 -5.17 -1.90 22.26
C GLY A 289 -3.69 -1.70 21.93
N ILE A 290 -3.35 -1.53 20.64
CA ILE A 290 -1.97 -1.33 20.18
C ILE A 290 -1.60 0.14 20.30
N GLU A 291 -0.51 0.40 21.04
CA GLU A 291 0.01 1.75 21.20
C GLU A 291 0.61 2.26 19.89
N LYS A 292 0.50 3.57 19.71
CA LYS A 292 1.06 4.27 18.55
C LYS A 292 2.60 4.31 18.63
N VAL A 293 3.24 3.94 17.54
CA VAL A 293 4.69 4.11 17.36
C VAL A 293 4.95 5.34 16.50
N SER A 294 5.63 6.34 17.05
CA SER A 294 5.98 7.54 16.29
C SER A 294 6.93 7.21 15.14
N VAL A 295 6.47 7.49 13.92
CA VAL A 295 7.24 7.26 12.69
C VAL A 295 8.45 8.19 12.63
N GLU A 296 8.29 9.45 13.03
CA GLU A 296 9.41 10.41 13.07
C GLU A 296 10.51 9.92 14.02
N ARG A 297 10.14 9.48 15.22
CA ARG A 297 11.09 8.94 16.19
C ARG A 297 11.79 7.68 15.64
N TYR A 298 11.02 6.77 15.08
CA TYR A 298 11.54 5.51 14.51
C TYR A 298 12.56 5.78 13.40
N ILE A 299 12.20 6.63 12.42
CA ILE A 299 13.11 7.01 11.33
C ILE A 299 14.37 7.68 11.89
N THR A 300 14.22 8.58 12.87
CA THR A 300 15.35 9.28 13.48
C THR A 300 16.31 8.32 14.16
N GLU A 301 15.80 7.40 14.97
CA GLU A 301 16.63 6.40 15.67
C GLU A 301 17.39 5.52 14.70
N ASN A 302 16.74 5.08 13.60
CA ASN A 302 17.39 4.27 12.58
C ASN A 302 18.39 5.06 11.73
N LEU A 303 18.10 6.32 11.37
CA LEU A 303 19.03 7.19 10.70
C LEU A 303 20.28 7.44 11.56
N VAL A 304 20.08 7.70 12.85
CA VAL A 304 21.18 7.92 13.79
C VAL A 304 22.04 6.67 13.95
N LYS A 305 21.44 5.49 14.06
CA LYS A 305 22.18 4.23 14.17
C LYS A 305 22.98 3.89 12.91
N ASN A 306 22.42 4.12 11.74
CA ASN A 306 22.96 3.62 10.47
C ASN A 306 23.78 4.63 9.66
N SER A 307 23.55 5.94 9.81
CA SER A 307 24.16 6.98 8.96
C SER A 307 25.06 7.97 9.68
N ASN A 308 25.01 8.05 10.99
CA ASN A 308 25.67 9.14 11.74
C ASN A 308 27.18 9.15 11.70
N ARG A 309 27.86 8.02 11.45
CA ARG A 309 29.33 8.03 11.40
C ARG A 309 29.88 8.66 10.12
N ILE A 310 29.17 8.55 9.00
CA ILE A 310 29.69 9.00 7.70
C ILE A 310 28.99 10.29 7.23
N PHE A 311 27.65 10.30 7.19
CA PHE A 311 26.92 11.42 6.61
C PHE A 311 26.97 12.68 7.51
N GLY A 312 26.97 12.52 8.85
CA GLY A 312 27.07 13.63 9.81
C GLY A 312 28.38 14.42 9.71
N THR A 313 29.47 13.74 9.29
CA THR A 313 30.82 14.33 9.18
C THR A 313 31.10 14.98 7.82
N LEU A 314 30.27 14.75 6.81
CA LEU A 314 30.46 15.32 5.50
C LEU A 314 30.26 16.85 5.50
N SER A 315 31.07 17.56 4.73
CA SER A 315 30.90 19.01 4.57
C SER A 315 29.55 19.37 3.90
N PRO A 316 28.97 20.56 4.15
CA PRO A 316 27.74 20.99 3.50
C PRO A 316 27.79 20.94 1.97
N LEU A 317 28.97 21.19 1.38
CA LEU A 317 29.19 21.13 -0.07
C LEU A 317 29.03 19.70 -0.61
N ILE A 318 29.61 18.72 0.08
CA ILE A 318 29.50 17.31 -0.30
C ILE A 318 28.04 16.84 -0.17
N LYS A 319 27.36 17.23 0.90
CA LYS A 319 25.92 16.92 1.11
C LYS A 319 25.06 17.50 -0.02
N LYS A 320 25.29 18.78 -0.38
CA LYS A 320 24.61 19.41 -1.52
C LYS A 320 24.89 18.67 -2.82
N PHE A 321 26.13 18.26 -3.06
CA PHE A 321 26.51 17.51 -4.24
C PHE A 321 25.79 16.15 -4.32
N ILE A 322 25.67 15.42 -3.21
CA ILE A 322 24.95 14.13 -3.17
C ILE A 322 23.47 14.33 -3.53
N VAL A 323 22.81 15.32 -2.90
CA VAL A 323 21.39 15.60 -3.16
C VAL A 323 21.16 16.08 -4.60
N SER A 324 22.08 16.90 -5.14
CA SER A 324 22.01 17.31 -6.54
C SER A 324 22.19 16.14 -7.52
N LYS A 325 22.98 15.14 -7.17
CA LYS A 325 23.12 13.91 -7.96
C LYS A 325 21.84 13.07 -7.96
N LEU A 326 21.13 13.02 -6.82
CA LEU A 326 19.83 12.36 -6.76
C LEU A 326 18.80 13.06 -7.66
N SER A 327 18.78 14.40 -7.71
CA SER A 327 17.83 15.15 -8.53
C SER A 327 18.00 14.96 -10.04
N ILE A 328 19.18 14.55 -10.50
CA ILE A 328 19.48 14.30 -11.93
C ILE A 328 19.48 12.82 -12.30
N MET A 329 19.08 11.90 -11.41
CA MET A 329 18.95 10.48 -11.74
C MET A 329 17.89 10.29 -12.83
N THR A 330 18.08 9.32 -13.70
CA THR A 330 17.29 9.08 -14.92
C THR A 330 15.77 9.08 -14.70
N ASN A 331 15.31 8.61 -13.55
CA ASN A 331 13.87 8.57 -13.22
C ASN A 331 13.41 9.70 -12.31
N SER A 332 14.25 10.72 -12.07
CA SER A 332 13.86 11.85 -11.25
C SER A 332 12.99 12.84 -12.01
N PRO A 333 12.08 13.55 -11.32
CA PRO A 333 11.26 14.57 -11.96
C PRO A 333 12.07 15.72 -12.57
N TYR A 334 13.21 16.07 -11.99
CA TYR A 334 14.10 17.10 -12.55
C TYR A 334 14.79 16.63 -13.83
N TYR A 335 15.21 15.36 -13.88
CA TYR A 335 15.74 14.77 -15.10
C TYR A 335 14.74 14.85 -16.26
N TRP A 336 13.44 14.61 -16.00
CA TRP A 336 12.40 14.70 -17.02
C TRP A 336 12.31 16.10 -17.64
N GLN A 337 12.47 17.14 -16.80
CA GLN A 337 12.46 18.53 -17.25
C GLN A 337 13.65 18.86 -18.15
N GLU A 338 14.86 18.51 -17.70
CA GLU A 338 16.10 18.81 -18.41
C GLU A 338 16.25 18.03 -19.73
N ASN A 339 15.59 16.89 -19.85
CA ASN A 339 15.66 16.03 -21.04
C ASN A 339 14.40 16.13 -21.94
N GLY A 340 13.54 17.12 -21.71
CA GLY A 340 12.40 17.39 -22.59
C GLY A 340 11.35 16.28 -22.62
N MET A 341 11.18 15.52 -21.52
CA MET A 341 10.18 14.46 -21.42
C MET A 341 8.78 15.07 -21.21
N ASN A 342 8.26 15.71 -22.25
CA ASN A 342 7.05 16.54 -22.23
C ASN A 342 5.83 15.82 -21.64
N ASP A 343 5.64 14.54 -21.96
CA ASP A 343 4.50 13.77 -21.45
C ASP A 343 4.54 13.67 -19.92
N ARG A 344 5.72 13.37 -19.36
CA ARG A 344 5.91 13.33 -17.91
C ARG A 344 5.77 14.72 -17.28
N VAL A 345 6.37 15.73 -17.87
CA VAL A 345 6.24 17.13 -17.40
C VAL A 345 4.78 17.57 -17.40
N ASN A 346 4.03 17.27 -18.44
CA ASN A 346 2.60 17.59 -18.51
C ASN A 346 1.78 16.86 -17.45
N VAL A 347 2.04 15.58 -17.22
CA VAL A 347 1.33 14.78 -16.23
C VAL A 347 1.64 15.25 -14.81
N PHE A 348 2.93 15.34 -14.47
CA PHE A 348 3.36 15.55 -13.09
C PHE A 348 3.45 17.00 -12.66
N TYR A 349 3.54 17.94 -13.59
CA TYR A 349 3.60 19.38 -13.28
C TYR A 349 2.43 20.17 -13.87
N GLY A 350 1.86 19.74 -14.97
CA GLY A 350 0.87 20.47 -15.74
C GLY A 350 1.50 21.37 -16.81
N GLY A 351 2.76 21.12 -17.16
CA GLY A 351 3.53 21.84 -18.15
C GLY A 351 4.65 22.71 -17.56
N TYR A 352 5.55 23.17 -18.43
CA TYR A 352 6.71 23.98 -18.02
C TYR A 352 6.33 25.33 -17.41
N ASP A 353 5.21 25.93 -17.82
CA ASP A 353 4.75 27.18 -17.24
C ASP A 353 4.43 27.03 -15.75
N LYS A 354 3.86 25.88 -15.37
CA LYS A 354 3.57 25.57 -13.97
C LYS A 354 4.83 25.31 -13.13
N ILE A 355 5.92 24.90 -13.75
CA ILE A 355 7.22 24.78 -13.08
C ILE A 355 7.79 26.18 -12.79
N ARG A 356 7.65 27.15 -13.72
CA ARG A 356 8.11 28.52 -13.55
C ARG A 356 7.37 29.28 -12.43
N GLU A 357 6.14 28.90 -12.13
CA GLU A 357 5.33 29.45 -11.04
C GLU A 357 5.77 28.96 -9.64
N LEU A 358 6.63 27.94 -9.54
CA LEU A 358 7.07 27.40 -8.27
C LEU A 358 7.97 28.39 -7.52
N PRO A 359 7.88 28.45 -6.18
CA PRO A 359 8.79 29.29 -5.38
C PRO A 359 10.23 28.79 -5.47
N LEU A 360 11.17 29.64 -5.08
CA LEU A 360 12.60 29.29 -5.11
C LEU A 360 13.04 28.41 -3.93
N LYS A 361 12.29 28.43 -2.81
CA LYS A 361 12.61 27.68 -1.60
C LYS A 361 11.49 26.72 -1.26
N ILE A 362 11.85 25.59 -0.68
CA ILE A 362 10.91 24.58 -0.19
C ILE A 362 10.05 25.14 0.96
N SER A 363 10.65 25.95 1.83
CA SER A 363 9.93 26.64 2.92
C SER A 363 8.83 27.61 2.42
N ASP A 364 8.96 28.14 1.20
CA ASP A 364 8.02 29.11 0.63
C ASP A 364 6.86 28.43 -0.12
N VAL A 365 6.85 27.10 -0.21
CA VAL A 365 5.73 26.37 -0.84
C VAL A 365 4.47 26.56 0.01
N SER A 366 3.48 27.22 -0.58
CA SER A 366 2.20 27.46 0.11
C SER A 366 1.38 26.18 0.24
N ILE A 367 0.78 26.01 1.41
CA ILE A 367 -0.13 24.90 1.71
C ILE A 367 -1.52 25.46 1.86
N THR A 368 -2.38 25.14 0.90
CA THR A 368 -3.79 25.56 0.95
C THR A 368 -4.60 24.40 1.54
N GLN A 369 -4.91 24.48 2.81
CA GLN A 369 -5.91 23.62 3.43
C GLN A 369 -7.29 24.18 3.08
N THR A 370 -8.10 23.39 2.42
CA THR A 370 -9.54 23.65 2.30
C THR A 370 -10.23 22.38 2.79
N GLU A 371 -11.21 22.55 3.67
CA GLU A 371 -12.08 21.43 4.08
C GLU A 371 -12.90 20.98 2.86
N GLY A 372 -12.38 20.01 2.15
CA GLY A 372 -13.12 19.29 1.11
C GLY A 372 -13.79 18.07 1.73
N GLY A 373 -15.07 17.89 1.45
CA GLY A 373 -15.80 16.69 1.85
C GLY A 373 -15.27 15.42 1.16
N ASP A 374 -15.86 14.29 1.49
CA ASP A 374 -15.57 13.00 0.88
C ASP A 374 -15.79 13.04 -0.65
N PRO A 375 -15.07 12.22 -1.44
CA PRO A 375 -15.24 12.18 -2.89
C PRO A 375 -16.68 11.77 -3.26
N PRO A 376 -17.20 12.24 -4.40
CA PRO A 376 -18.49 11.79 -4.91
C PRO A 376 -18.55 10.25 -5.01
N GLY A 377 -19.66 9.66 -4.58
CA GLY A 377 -19.82 8.21 -4.58
C GLY A 377 -19.15 7.50 -3.42
N PHE A 378 -18.86 8.21 -2.34
CA PHE A 378 -18.46 7.61 -1.07
C PHE A 378 -19.67 6.96 -0.38
N TYR A 379 -19.46 5.74 0.09
CA TYR A 379 -20.43 5.01 0.90
C TYR A 379 -19.82 4.75 2.28
N GLU A 380 -20.42 5.36 3.29
CA GLU A 380 -20.05 5.13 4.69
C GLU A 380 -20.79 3.89 5.19
N SER A 381 -20.11 2.77 5.28
CA SER A 381 -20.70 1.45 5.60
C SER A 381 -21.32 1.38 6.98
N GLU A 382 -20.99 2.30 7.88
CA GLU A 382 -21.49 2.32 9.26
C GLU A 382 -22.91 2.92 9.38
N ASN A 383 -23.33 3.73 8.40
CA ASN A 383 -24.55 4.53 8.50
C ASN A 383 -25.80 3.92 7.87
N SER A 384 -25.71 2.77 7.19
CA SER A 384 -26.92 2.13 6.65
C SER A 384 -26.83 0.61 6.71
N PRO A 385 -27.50 -0.03 7.67
CA PRO A 385 -27.63 -1.49 7.72
C PRO A 385 -28.50 -2.04 6.58
N TYR A 386 -29.20 -1.18 5.85
CA TYR A 386 -30.14 -1.59 4.79
C TYR A 386 -29.89 -0.79 3.52
N LEU A 387 -29.08 -1.35 2.60
CA LEU A 387 -28.97 -0.83 1.26
C LEU A 387 -30.19 -1.19 0.42
N THR A 388 -30.69 -0.20 -0.29
CA THR A 388 -31.74 -0.35 -1.28
C THR A 388 -31.20 -0.38 -2.69
N GLU A 389 -32.02 -0.81 -3.64
CA GLU A 389 -31.69 -0.68 -5.07
C GLU A 389 -31.38 0.78 -5.45
N ASN A 390 -32.13 1.73 -4.89
CA ASN A 390 -31.93 3.15 -5.17
C ASN A 390 -30.57 3.66 -4.70
N ASP A 391 -30.04 3.14 -3.58
CA ASP A 391 -28.71 3.51 -3.10
C ASP A 391 -27.62 3.06 -4.09
N LEU A 392 -27.74 1.84 -4.62
CA LEU A 392 -26.80 1.35 -5.66
C LEU A 392 -26.88 2.17 -6.94
N LYS A 393 -28.08 2.56 -7.37
CA LYS A 393 -28.27 3.41 -8.55
C LYS A 393 -27.70 4.82 -8.32
N THR A 394 -27.92 5.39 -7.14
CA THR A 394 -27.38 6.70 -6.74
C THR A 394 -25.86 6.67 -6.71
N TYR A 395 -25.27 5.62 -6.13
CA TYR A 395 -23.83 5.44 -6.10
C TYR A 395 -23.24 5.30 -7.51
N ALA A 396 -23.87 4.49 -8.38
CA ALA A 396 -23.44 4.32 -9.76
C ALA A 396 -23.51 5.65 -10.53
N ALA A 397 -24.60 6.41 -10.37
CA ALA A 397 -24.80 7.71 -11.00
C ALA A 397 -23.73 8.73 -10.54
N ALA A 398 -23.36 8.73 -9.26
CA ALA A 398 -22.28 9.58 -8.73
C ALA A 398 -20.91 9.28 -9.38
N ARG A 399 -20.73 8.06 -9.90
CA ARG A 399 -19.54 7.63 -10.67
C ARG A 399 -19.74 7.75 -12.20
N GLY A 400 -20.80 8.43 -12.64
CA GLY A 400 -21.15 8.61 -14.06
C GLY A 400 -21.66 7.34 -14.75
N GLY A 401 -22.08 6.34 -13.99
CA GLY A 401 -22.51 5.05 -14.54
C GLY A 401 -23.91 4.65 -14.13
N LYS A 402 -24.24 3.36 -14.31
CA LYS A 402 -25.56 2.78 -14.00
C LYS A 402 -25.40 1.44 -13.26
N CYS A 403 -26.40 1.06 -12.49
CA CYS A 403 -26.56 -0.24 -11.85
C CYS A 403 -27.83 -0.90 -12.39
N PHE A 404 -27.71 -2.17 -12.79
CA PHE A 404 -28.81 -2.95 -13.33
C PHE A 404 -29.02 -4.21 -12.47
N ASP A 405 -30.17 -4.86 -12.68
CA ASP A 405 -30.42 -6.22 -12.17
C ASP A 405 -30.36 -6.35 -10.64
N VAL A 406 -30.85 -5.34 -9.95
CA VAL A 406 -30.95 -5.37 -8.49
C VAL A 406 -32.24 -6.10 -8.08
N SER A 407 -32.11 -7.03 -7.13
CA SER A 407 -33.27 -7.77 -6.62
C SER A 407 -34.22 -6.86 -5.85
N THR A 408 -35.49 -6.92 -6.14
CA THR A 408 -36.54 -6.20 -5.38
C THR A 408 -36.70 -6.68 -3.92
N ARG A 409 -36.02 -7.77 -3.54
CA ARG A 409 -36.02 -8.34 -2.17
C ARG A 409 -34.94 -7.80 -1.25
N GLY A 410 -34.23 -6.76 -1.68
CA GLY A 410 -33.10 -6.18 -0.97
C GLY A 410 -31.76 -6.43 -1.67
N VAL A 411 -30.72 -5.71 -1.22
CA VAL A 411 -29.37 -5.80 -1.77
C VAL A 411 -28.61 -6.94 -1.10
N ASP A 412 -28.23 -7.96 -1.87
CA ASP A 412 -27.27 -8.94 -1.40
C ASP A 412 -25.85 -8.46 -1.73
N PHE A 413 -25.07 -8.11 -0.69
CA PHE A 413 -23.72 -7.60 -0.82
C PHE A 413 -22.75 -8.55 -1.54
N LYS A 414 -23.02 -9.85 -1.55
CA LYS A 414 -22.15 -10.87 -2.12
C LYS A 414 -22.59 -11.34 -3.51
N ARG A 415 -23.78 -10.98 -3.95
CA ARG A 415 -24.29 -11.34 -5.29
C ARG A 415 -23.78 -10.36 -6.31
N LYS A 416 -23.09 -10.87 -7.36
CA LYS A 416 -22.62 -10.03 -8.46
C LYS A 416 -23.79 -9.40 -9.21
N THR A 417 -23.75 -8.08 -9.31
CA THR A 417 -24.73 -7.23 -9.98
C THR A 417 -24.10 -6.67 -11.26
N LEU A 418 -24.90 -6.33 -12.24
CA LEU A 418 -24.44 -5.73 -13.50
C LEU A 418 -24.34 -4.21 -13.37
N TRP A 419 -23.19 -3.67 -13.75
CA TRP A 419 -22.86 -2.24 -13.73
C TRP A 419 -22.44 -1.76 -15.11
N GLU A 420 -22.65 -0.47 -15.39
CA GLU A 420 -22.14 0.23 -16.56
C GLU A 420 -21.35 1.47 -16.10
N CYS A 421 -20.17 1.69 -16.66
CA CYS A 421 -19.39 2.90 -16.37
C CYS A 421 -19.74 4.05 -17.32
N ALA A 422 -19.18 5.24 -17.07
CA ALA A 422 -19.39 6.44 -17.89
C ALA A 422 -19.00 6.26 -19.37
N ASN A 423 -18.09 5.33 -19.68
CA ASN A 423 -17.65 5.02 -21.05
C ASN A 423 -18.46 3.89 -21.70
N GLY A 424 -19.56 3.45 -21.07
CA GLY A 424 -20.43 2.40 -21.60
C GLY A 424 -19.94 0.97 -21.43
N HIS A 425 -18.80 0.73 -20.75
CA HIS A 425 -18.36 -0.63 -20.46
C HIS A 425 -19.26 -1.25 -19.40
N THR A 426 -19.70 -2.49 -19.65
CA THR A 426 -20.49 -3.27 -18.69
C THR A 426 -19.62 -4.28 -17.96
N PHE A 427 -19.84 -4.44 -16.66
CA PHE A 427 -19.09 -5.40 -15.82
C PHE A 427 -19.95 -5.95 -14.69
N LYS A 428 -19.61 -7.15 -14.23
CA LYS A 428 -20.25 -7.79 -13.07
C LYS A 428 -19.34 -7.68 -11.85
N MET A 429 -19.89 -7.19 -10.76
CA MET A 429 -19.18 -7.03 -9.49
C MET A 429 -20.17 -7.09 -8.33
N THR A 430 -19.71 -7.53 -7.16
CA THR A 430 -20.52 -7.51 -5.95
C THR A 430 -20.77 -6.07 -5.47
N PRO A 431 -21.92 -5.74 -4.87
CA PRO A 431 -22.11 -4.47 -4.19
C PRO A 431 -21.02 -4.21 -3.14
N TYR A 432 -20.51 -5.23 -2.44
CA TYR A 432 -19.41 -5.10 -1.50
C TYR A 432 -18.13 -4.61 -2.18
N GLY A 433 -17.73 -5.19 -3.30
CA GLY A 433 -16.55 -4.76 -4.04
C GLY A 433 -16.65 -3.33 -4.54
N VAL A 434 -17.86 -2.93 -5.00
CA VAL A 434 -18.10 -1.56 -5.47
C VAL A 434 -18.13 -0.56 -4.33
N LEU A 435 -18.89 -0.83 -3.26
CA LEU A 435 -19.14 0.12 -2.18
C LEU A 435 -18.01 0.16 -1.14
N CYS A 436 -17.57 -1.00 -0.67
CA CYS A 436 -16.53 -1.10 0.36
C CYS A 436 -15.14 -1.19 -0.26
N GLY A 437 -14.97 -1.97 -1.34
CA GLY A 437 -13.70 -2.07 -2.07
C GLY A 437 -13.36 -0.79 -2.84
N GLY A 438 -14.38 0.02 -3.19
CA GLY A 438 -14.21 1.18 -4.05
C GLY A 438 -13.89 0.83 -5.51
N TYR A 439 -14.02 -0.47 -5.88
CA TYR A 439 -13.70 -0.95 -7.22
C TYR A 439 -14.71 -0.45 -8.26
N TRP A 440 -14.27 -0.39 -9.50
CA TRP A 440 -15.11 0.01 -10.60
C TRP A 440 -14.72 -0.73 -11.88
N CYS A 441 -15.06 -0.17 -13.05
CA CYS A 441 -14.79 -0.76 -14.35
C CYS A 441 -13.31 -1.12 -14.52
N GLY A 442 -13.03 -2.41 -14.76
CA GLY A 442 -11.67 -2.90 -14.94
C GLY A 442 -10.99 -2.35 -16.20
N GLU A 443 -11.76 -2.12 -17.27
CA GLU A 443 -11.23 -1.58 -18.52
C GLU A 443 -10.80 -0.11 -18.37
N CYS A 444 -11.59 0.69 -17.63
CA CYS A 444 -11.24 2.08 -17.35
C CYS A 444 -10.10 2.24 -16.35
N MET A 445 -9.90 1.24 -15.47
CA MET A 445 -8.87 1.25 -14.44
C MET A 445 -7.56 0.58 -14.89
N THR A 446 -7.57 -0.08 -16.04
CA THR A 446 -6.35 -0.64 -16.60
C THR A 446 -5.56 0.51 -17.23
N PRO A 447 -4.36 0.83 -16.75
CA PRO A 447 -3.53 1.83 -17.41
C PRO A 447 -3.26 1.39 -18.83
N ALA A 448 -3.34 2.31 -19.77
CA ALA A 448 -2.84 2.04 -21.11
C ALA A 448 -1.36 1.61 -20.97
N PRO A 449 -0.93 0.54 -21.64
CA PRO A 449 0.46 0.12 -21.55
C PRO A 449 1.35 1.29 -21.94
N TRP A 450 2.35 1.59 -21.09
CA TRP A 450 3.36 2.56 -21.44
C TRP A 450 4.01 2.14 -22.75
N LYS A 451 3.84 2.94 -23.77
CA LYS A 451 4.72 2.86 -24.93
C LYS A 451 6.02 3.55 -24.51
N TYR A 452 7.01 2.73 -24.15
CA TYR A 452 8.37 3.18 -23.89
C TYR A 452 9.04 3.66 -25.17
#